data_559f1967bd1beccb1ee375364afd06aa
#
_entry.id   559f1967bd1beccb1ee375364afd06aa
#
_cell.length_a   1.000
_cell.length_b   1.000
_cell.length_c   1.000
_cell.angle_alpha   90.00
_cell.angle_beta   90.00
_cell.angle_gamma   90.00
#
_symmetry.space_group_name_H-M   'P 1'
#
loop_
_entity.id
_entity.type
_entity.pdbx_description
1 polymer ?
#
loop_
_entity_poly.entity_id
_entity_poly.type
_entity_poly.pdbx_seq_one_letter_code
_entity_poly.pdbx_strand_id
1 'polypeptide(L)'
;MIRAVALLVLLAGSAQAQTCPEHFADGRRPDLVNPKLGRETTPLCYDAFALLYSAVSRTPVYAAEHLIRPSVAAARRVDRVDAFHDEEALPASDRARLEDYVRSGFDRGHMAPAGDMPTGAAQAQSFTLANIVPQDRAVNRGLWAAIEESVRRLATARGAVFVVTGPVYAGDSVQAMNGRVLVPTQLFKALYDPARGEAGAYLVPNRDDAEWRAVSLAELSDVAGLDVFPGLPDSVKRRAMDLPEPRTYSRGDEAGAAPHGRNREPDSFEAWAKQQIHRLARRLWRDLMRAIF
;
A
#
# COMPACT_ATOMS: atom_id res chain seq x y z
N MET A 1 21.55 7.96 -62.69
CA MET A 1 20.43 8.20 -61.73
C MET A 1 20.57 7.23 -60.60
N ILE A 2 21.13 7.67 -59.49
CA ILE A 2 21.37 6.84 -58.28
C ILE A 2 20.23 7.09 -57.30
N ARG A 3 19.36 6.12 -57.04
CA ARG A 3 18.29 6.21 -56.07
C ARG A 3 18.85 5.87 -54.66
N ALA A 4 18.90 6.89 -53.81
CA ALA A 4 19.24 6.70 -52.40
C ALA A 4 18.01 6.09 -51.67
N VAL A 5 18.15 4.88 -51.12
CA VAL A 5 17.15 4.28 -50.23
C VAL A 5 17.49 4.76 -48.81
N ALA A 6 16.63 5.59 -48.24
CA ALA A 6 16.74 6.00 -46.84
C ALA A 6 16.21 4.84 -45.96
N LEU A 7 17.09 4.23 -45.18
CA LEU A 7 16.75 3.20 -44.19
C LEU A 7 16.25 3.92 -42.93
N LEU A 8 14.94 3.87 -42.67
CA LEU A 8 14.33 4.39 -41.46
C LEU A 8 14.56 3.37 -40.33
N VAL A 9 15.53 3.64 -39.46
CA VAL A 9 15.75 2.85 -38.23
C VAL A 9 14.73 3.28 -37.20
N LEU A 10 13.67 2.50 -37.00
CA LEU A 10 12.76 2.60 -35.87
C LEU A 10 13.49 2.20 -34.60
N LEU A 11 13.93 3.16 -33.82
CA LEU A 11 14.38 2.95 -32.44
C LEU A 11 13.15 2.60 -31.60
N ALA A 12 12.90 1.28 -31.44
CA ALA A 12 12.00 0.80 -30.40
C ALA A 12 12.63 1.11 -29.04
N GLY A 13 12.26 2.22 -28.46
CA GLY A 13 12.57 2.54 -27.06
C GLY A 13 11.94 1.46 -26.19
N SER A 14 12.76 0.53 -25.63
CA SER A 14 12.33 -0.32 -24.55
C SER A 14 11.91 0.59 -23.39
N ALA A 15 10.60 0.59 -23.07
CA ALA A 15 10.10 1.17 -21.85
C ALA A 15 10.80 0.43 -20.69
N GLN A 16 11.85 1.05 -20.14
CA GLN A 16 12.49 0.54 -18.95
C GLN A 16 11.43 0.60 -17.84
N ALA A 17 11.06 -0.58 -17.31
CA ALA A 17 10.18 -0.66 -16.16
C ALA A 17 10.78 0.22 -15.04
N GLN A 18 10.03 1.23 -14.62
CA GLN A 18 10.43 2.19 -13.61
C GLN A 18 10.76 1.42 -12.33
N THR A 19 12.00 1.50 -11.85
CA THR A 19 12.51 0.59 -10.81
C THR A 19 12.31 1.09 -9.38
N CYS A 20 12.17 2.41 -9.16
CA CYS A 20 11.96 3.07 -7.87
C CYS A 20 12.83 2.49 -6.73
N PRO A 21 14.16 2.42 -6.89
CA PRO A 21 15.04 1.79 -5.92
C PRO A 21 15.00 2.45 -4.54
N GLU A 22 14.58 3.70 -4.47
CA GLU A 22 14.46 4.50 -3.24
C GLU A 22 13.45 3.94 -2.24
N HIS A 23 12.47 3.14 -2.68
CA HIS A 23 11.47 2.52 -1.81
C HIS A 23 11.90 1.16 -1.25
N PHE A 24 13.03 0.62 -1.72
CA PHE A 24 13.54 -0.70 -1.34
C PHE A 24 14.83 -0.61 -0.55
N ALA A 25 14.97 -1.46 0.47
CA ALA A 25 16.23 -1.59 1.20
C ALA A 25 17.35 -1.99 0.22
N ASP A 26 18.46 -1.26 0.26
CA ASP A 26 19.61 -1.42 -0.68
C ASP A 26 19.20 -1.35 -2.17
N GLY A 27 18.08 -0.71 -2.47
CA GLY A 27 17.54 -0.63 -3.84
C GLY A 27 17.04 -1.96 -4.40
N ARG A 28 16.92 -3.00 -3.58
CA ARG A 28 16.57 -4.38 -4.00
C ARG A 28 15.12 -4.69 -3.71
N ARG A 29 14.37 -5.05 -4.76
CA ARG A 29 12.98 -5.52 -4.64
C ARG A 29 12.90 -6.83 -3.86
N PRO A 30 11.75 -7.13 -3.21
CA PRO A 30 11.46 -8.46 -2.67
C PRO A 30 11.65 -9.56 -3.71
N ASP A 31 12.28 -10.66 -3.31
CA ASP A 31 12.41 -11.86 -4.13
C ASP A 31 11.18 -12.76 -3.96
N LEU A 32 10.69 -13.31 -5.09
CA LEU A 32 9.57 -14.23 -5.09
C LEU A 32 10.08 -15.66 -4.84
N VAL A 33 10.03 -16.11 -3.58
CA VAL A 33 10.43 -17.47 -3.20
C VAL A 33 9.45 -18.50 -3.75
N ASN A 34 8.15 -18.18 -3.73
CA ASN A 34 7.13 -18.95 -4.41
C ASN A 34 6.96 -18.44 -5.86
N PRO A 35 7.40 -19.20 -6.89
CA PRO A 35 7.35 -18.72 -8.28
C PRO A 35 5.92 -18.52 -8.81
N LYS A 36 4.90 -19.09 -8.17
CA LYS A 36 3.50 -18.86 -8.54
C LYS A 36 3.07 -17.40 -8.35
N LEU A 37 3.69 -16.68 -7.41
CA LEU A 37 3.42 -15.27 -7.15
C LEU A 37 3.87 -14.36 -8.31
N GLY A 38 4.81 -14.80 -9.14
CA GLY A 38 5.31 -14.04 -10.30
C GLY A 38 4.43 -14.12 -11.56
N ARG A 39 3.34 -14.88 -11.54
CA ARG A 39 2.46 -15.01 -12.69
C ARG A 39 1.66 -13.72 -12.91
N GLU A 40 1.67 -13.25 -14.16
CA GLU A 40 0.88 -12.07 -14.59
C GLU A 40 1.06 -10.88 -13.65
N THR A 41 2.32 -10.58 -13.31
CA THR A 41 2.64 -9.46 -12.43
C THR A 41 3.14 -8.25 -13.19
N THR A 42 2.77 -7.06 -12.71
CA THR A 42 3.20 -5.76 -13.24
C THR A 42 3.78 -4.92 -12.11
N PRO A 43 5.05 -4.48 -12.20
CA PRO A 43 5.62 -3.53 -11.26
C PRO A 43 5.06 -2.13 -11.52
N LEU A 44 4.64 -1.45 -10.47
CA LEU A 44 4.15 -0.08 -10.51
C LEU A 44 4.95 0.79 -9.53
N CYS A 45 5.20 2.02 -9.93
CA CYS A 45 6.03 2.98 -9.22
C CYS A 45 5.28 4.29 -9.03
N TYR A 46 5.29 4.80 -7.80
CA TYR A 46 4.62 6.02 -7.40
C TYR A 46 5.58 6.92 -6.60
N ASP A 47 5.17 8.14 -6.30
CA ASP A 47 6.03 9.15 -5.66
C ASP A 47 6.55 8.73 -4.28
N ALA A 48 5.79 7.96 -3.52
CA ALA A 48 6.13 7.60 -2.13
C ALA A 48 6.13 6.09 -1.86
N PHE A 49 5.81 5.26 -2.84
CA PHE A 49 5.82 3.80 -2.71
C PHE A 49 5.96 3.12 -4.07
N ALA A 50 6.32 1.85 -4.04
CA ALA A 50 6.30 0.97 -5.21
C ALA A 50 5.54 -0.30 -4.86
N LEU A 51 4.98 -0.98 -5.86
CA LEU A 51 4.30 -2.26 -5.65
C LEU A 51 4.53 -3.23 -6.81
N LEU A 52 4.29 -4.50 -6.55
CA LEU A 52 4.16 -5.54 -7.57
C LEU A 52 2.69 -5.97 -7.61
N TYR A 53 2.00 -5.63 -8.67
CA TYR A 53 0.59 -6.02 -8.87
C TYR A 53 0.47 -7.40 -9.49
N SER A 54 -0.55 -8.18 -9.11
CA SER A 54 -0.90 -9.46 -9.73
C SER A 54 -2.28 -9.39 -10.39
N ALA A 55 -2.35 -9.66 -11.70
CA ALA A 55 -3.60 -9.80 -12.42
C ALA A 55 -4.39 -11.06 -12.01
N VAL A 56 -3.70 -12.07 -11.48
CA VAL A 56 -4.32 -13.31 -10.99
C VAL A 56 -5.19 -13.05 -9.76
N SER A 57 -4.64 -12.34 -8.75
CA SER A 57 -5.37 -12.00 -7.53
C SER A 57 -6.16 -10.70 -7.63
N ARG A 58 -5.81 -9.83 -8.58
CA ARG A 58 -6.24 -8.42 -8.71
C ARG A 58 -5.97 -7.60 -7.45
N THR A 59 -4.82 -7.86 -6.85
CA THR A 59 -4.30 -7.18 -5.65
C THR A 59 -2.79 -7.03 -5.79
N PRO A 60 -2.15 -6.17 -4.98
CA PRO A 60 -0.69 -6.18 -4.92
C PRO A 60 -0.19 -7.50 -4.31
N VAL A 61 0.93 -8.00 -4.83
CA VAL A 61 1.72 -9.06 -4.18
C VAL A 61 2.42 -8.49 -2.96
N TYR A 62 2.92 -7.25 -3.11
CA TYR A 62 3.45 -6.42 -2.04
C TYR A 62 3.40 -4.93 -2.44
N ALA A 63 3.41 -4.05 -1.46
CA ALA A 63 3.76 -2.64 -1.58
C ALA A 63 4.98 -2.35 -0.69
N ALA A 64 5.90 -1.52 -1.17
CA ALA A 64 7.14 -1.17 -0.48
C ALA A 64 7.25 0.34 -0.29
N GLU A 65 7.69 0.78 0.89
CA GLU A 65 7.83 2.17 1.29
C GLU A 65 9.15 2.38 2.04
N HIS A 66 9.74 3.55 1.88
CA HIS A 66 10.82 4.04 2.71
C HIS A 66 10.32 5.20 3.56
N LEU A 67 9.90 4.92 4.77
CA LEU A 67 9.40 5.92 5.70
C LEU A 67 10.55 6.61 6.41
N ILE A 68 10.71 7.90 6.19
CA ILE A 68 11.68 8.74 6.89
C ILE A 68 10.94 9.76 7.78
N ARG A 69 11.58 10.17 8.87
CA ARG A 69 10.97 11.14 9.82
C ARG A 69 10.40 12.39 9.12
N PRO A 70 11.09 13.05 8.16
CA PRO A 70 10.53 14.21 7.46
C PRO A 70 9.28 13.87 6.64
N SER A 71 9.23 12.72 5.95
CA SER A 71 8.07 12.32 5.15
C SER A 71 6.86 12.02 6.03
N VAL A 72 7.04 11.32 7.16
CA VAL A 72 5.98 11.07 8.14
C VAL A 72 5.46 12.38 8.73
N ALA A 73 6.34 13.32 9.07
CA ALA A 73 5.94 14.64 9.57
C ALA A 73 5.19 15.46 8.51
N ALA A 74 5.53 15.32 7.22
CA ALA A 74 4.81 15.94 6.12
C ALA A 74 3.42 15.30 5.91
N ALA A 75 3.35 13.96 5.94
CA ALA A 75 2.11 13.21 5.77
C ALA A 75 1.03 13.59 6.80
N ARG A 76 1.43 13.86 8.03
CA ARG A 76 0.51 14.33 9.11
C ARG A 76 -0.18 15.67 8.80
N ARG A 77 0.33 16.46 7.85
CA ARG A 77 -0.24 17.76 7.42
C ARG A 77 -1.09 17.65 6.16
N VAL A 78 -1.13 16.48 5.54
CA VAL A 78 -1.94 16.25 4.34
C VAL A 78 -3.36 15.87 4.75
N ASP A 79 -4.33 16.69 4.36
CA ASP A 79 -5.74 16.36 4.56
C ASP A 79 -6.12 15.13 3.77
N ARG A 80 -6.78 14.16 4.40
CA ARG A 80 -7.21 12.95 3.73
C ARG A 80 -8.36 13.23 2.76
N VAL A 81 -8.14 12.87 1.49
CA VAL A 81 -9.15 12.93 0.42
C VAL A 81 -9.29 11.54 -0.18
N ASP A 82 -10.39 10.83 0.20
CA ASP A 82 -10.66 9.50 -0.35
C ASP A 82 -11.01 9.61 -1.83
N ALA A 83 -10.13 9.12 -2.69
CA ALA A 83 -10.19 9.22 -4.15
C ALA A 83 -9.86 7.89 -4.82
N PHE A 84 -10.48 6.78 -4.33
CA PHE A 84 -10.27 5.47 -4.93
C PHE A 84 -10.57 5.48 -6.44
N HIS A 85 -9.66 4.88 -7.20
CA HIS A 85 -9.74 4.83 -8.66
C HIS A 85 -9.11 3.55 -9.20
N ASP A 86 -9.55 3.15 -10.38
CA ASP A 86 -8.95 2.05 -11.13
C ASP A 86 -7.52 2.44 -11.56
N GLU A 87 -6.61 1.44 -11.66
CA GLU A 87 -5.25 1.67 -12.15
C GLU A 87 -5.22 1.65 -13.69
N GLU A 88 -5.07 2.83 -14.29
CA GLU A 88 -5.13 2.96 -15.75
C GLU A 88 -3.87 2.40 -16.46
N ALA A 89 -2.75 2.28 -15.75
CA ALA A 89 -1.54 1.66 -16.30
C ALA A 89 -1.68 0.14 -16.51
N LEU A 90 -2.72 -0.49 -15.91
CA LEU A 90 -3.02 -1.90 -16.09
C LEU A 90 -4.09 -2.11 -17.16
N PRO A 91 -4.03 -3.22 -17.94
CA PRO A 91 -5.11 -3.60 -18.84
C PRO A 91 -6.45 -3.70 -18.11
N ALA A 92 -7.54 -3.27 -18.75
CA ALA A 92 -8.88 -3.27 -18.15
C ALA A 92 -9.38 -4.67 -17.75
N SER A 93 -8.89 -5.74 -18.39
CA SER A 93 -9.16 -7.15 -18.03
C SER A 93 -8.54 -7.57 -16.70
N ASP A 94 -7.39 -6.98 -16.35
CA ASP A 94 -6.49 -7.48 -15.32
C ASP A 94 -6.67 -6.73 -14.00
N ARG A 95 -7.15 -5.47 -14.05
CA ARG A 95 -7.27 -4.61 -12.89
C ARG A 95 -8.52 -4.88 -12.04
N ALA A 96 -8.41 -4.61 -10.73
CA ALA A 96 -9.55 -4.47 -9.86
C ALA A 96 -10.34 -3.20 -10.20
N ARG A 97 -11.65 -3.19 -9.98
CA ARG A 97 -12.56 -2.08 -10.27
C ARG A 97 -13.30 -1.64 -9.02
N LEU A 98 -13.75 -0.40 -8.98
CA LEU A 98 -14.57 0.11 -7.88
C LEU A 98 -15.83 -0.72 -7.64
N GLU A 99 -16.44 -1.21 -8.73
CA GLU A 99 -17.64 -2.03 -8.65
C GLU A 99 -17.40 -3.37 -7.95
N ASP A 100 -16.18 -3.93 -8.01
CA ASP A 100 -15.83 -5.18 -7.33
C ASP A 100 -16.02 -5.07 -5.80
N TYR A 101 -15.89 -3.87 -5.23
CA TYR A 101 -16.01 -3.61 -3.80
C TYR A 101 -17.45 -3.22 -3.35
N VAL A 102 -18.35 -2.95 -4.30
CA VAL A 102 -19.72 -2.57 -3.97
C VAL A 102 -20.46 -3.75 -3.33
N ARG A 103 -20.99 -3.54 -2.11
CA ARG A 103 -21.71 -4.56 -1.33
C ARG A 103 -20.94 -5.86 -1.10
N SER A 104 -19.62 -5.81 -1.16
CA SER A 104 -18.77 -6.98 -0.98
C SER A 104 -18.68 -7.47 0.46
N GLY A 105 -18.99 -6.63 1.44
CA GLY A 105 -18.76 -6.91 2.86
C GLY A 105 -17.35 -6.51 3.34
N PHE A 106 -16.40 -6.28 2.43
CA PHE A 106 -15.03 -5.89 2.73
C PHE A 106 -14.80 -4.37 2.59
N ASP A 107 -13.83 -3.87 3.35
CA ASP A 107 -13.26 -2.55 3.13
C ASP A 107 -12.18 -2.60 2.03
N ARG A 108 -11.88 -1.43 1.46
CA ARG A 108 -10.72 -1.23 0.60
C ARG A 108 -9.50 -0.96 1.46
N GLY A 109 -8.79 -2.04 1.84
CA GLY A 109 -7.60 -1.98 2.70
C GLY A 109 -6.36 -1.60 1.91
N HIS A 110 -5.64 -0.56 2.35
CA HIS A 110 -4.39 -0.11 1.75
C HIS A 110 -3.23 -1.01 2.15
N MET A 111 -2.30 -1.27 1.21
CA MET A 111 -1.00 -1.85 1.54
C MET A 111 0.01 -0.74 1.86
N ALA A 112 0.16 0.28 1.01
CA ALA A 112 0.82 1.55 1.33
C ALA A 112 -0.25 2.56 1.77
N PRO A 113 -0.35 2.93 3.07
CA PRO A 113 -1.49 3.67 3.59
C PRO A 113 -1.44 5.15 3.21
N ALA A 114 -2.62 5.73 2.96
CA ALA A 114 -2.76 7.16 2.65
C ALA A 114 -2.17 8.08 3.74
N GLY A 115 -2.10 7.60 4.99
CA GLY A 115 -1.51 8.33 6.12
C GLY A 115 0.02 8.41 6.10
N ASP A 116 0.69 7.68 5.22
CA ASP A 116 2.16 7.68 5.06
C ASP A 116 2.61 8.63 3.93
N MET A 117 1.65 9.14 3.15
CA MET A 117 1.91 9.91 1.93
C MET A 117 2.22 11.38 2.23
N PRO A 118 3.44 11.87 1.91
CA PRO A 118 3.92 13.20 2.32
C PRO A 118 3.29 14.37 1.56
N THR A 119 2.60 14.10 0.46
CA THR A 119 1.95 15.11 -0.40
C THR A 119 0.54 14.68 -0.81
N GLY A 120 -0.30 15.64 -1.19
CA GLY A 120 -1.63 15.33 -1.72
C GLY A 120 -1.58 14.51 -3.03
N ALA A 121 -0.54 14.68 -3.86
CA ALA A 121 -0.34 13.88 -5.07
C ALA A 121 -0.02 12.42 -4.73
N ALA A 122 0.96 12.18 -3.85
CA ALA A 122 1.29 10.83 -3.39
C ALA A 122 0.09 10.17 -2.69
N GLN A 123 -0.69 10.95 -1.91
CA GLN A 123 -1.90 10.44 -1.27
C GLN A 123 -2.95 10.03 -2.32
N ALA A 124 -3.17 10.82 -3.36
CA ALA A 124 -4.07 10.45 -4.45
C ALA A 124 -3.62 9.14 -5.14
N GLN A 125 -2.32 8.98 -5.39
CA GLN A 125 -1.74 7.76 -5.94
C GLN A 125 -1.99 6.54 -5.04
N SER A 126 -1.94 6.68 -3.71
CA SER A 126 -2.17 5.56 -2.79
C SER A 126 -3.58 4.98 -2.87
N PHE A 127 -4.55 5.74 -3.39
CA PHE A 127 -5.94 5.30 -3.59
C PHE A 127 -6.17 4.50 -4.88
N THR A 128 -5.12 4.22 -5.67
CA THR A 128 -5.25 3.26 -6.78
C THR A 128 -5.68 1.89 -6.25
N LEU A 129 -6.61 1.23 -6.95
CA LEU A 129 -7.04 -0.13 -6.58
C LEU A 129 -5.92 -1.17 -6.74
N ALA A 130 -4.82 -0.83 -7.44
CA ALA A 130 -3.63 -1.66 -7.47
C ALA A 130 -2.91 -1.78 -6.12
N ASN A 131 -3.14 -0.83 -5.20
CA ASN A 131 -2.59 -0.80 -3.83
C ASN A 131 -3.56 -1.37 -2.78
N ILE A 132 -4.69 -1.92 -3.20
CA ILE A 132 -5.83 -2.24 -2.32
C ILE A 132 -6.09 -3.75 -2.29
N VAL A 133 -6.45 -4.24 -1.11
CA VAL A 133 -6.94 -5.61 -0.91
C VAL A 133 -8.33 -5.59 -0.26
N PRO A 134 -9.17 -6.63 -0.49
CA PRO A 134 -10.37 -6.84 0.33
C PRO A 134 -9.95 -7.14 1.76
N GLN A 135 -10.26 -6.22 2.68
CA GLN A 135 -9.88 -6.32 4.08
C GLN A 135 -11.12 -6.37 4.98
N ASP A 136 -11.09 -7.24 6.00
CA ASP A 136 -12.11 -7.24 7.02
C ASP A 136 -12.23 -5.86 7.67
N ARG A 137 -13.46 -5.41 7.92
CA ARG A 137 -13.73 -4.05 8.41
C ARG A 137 -13.18 -3.80 9.81
N ALA A 138 -13.31 -4.77 10.71
CA ALA A 138 -12.83 -4.63 12.07
C ALA A 138 -11.30 -4.58 12.09
N VAL A 139 -10.65 -5.43 11.29
CA VAL A 139 -9.20 -5.41 11.11
C VAL A 139 -8.75 -4.08 10.52
N ASN A 140 -9.31 -3.66 9.38
CA ASN A 140 -8.89 -2.45 8.66
C ASN A 140 -9.00 -1.19 9.51
N ARG A 141 -10.12 -1.03 10.20
CA ARG A 141 -10.44 0.19 10.98
C ARG A 141 -9.90 0.16 12.40
N GLY A 142 -9.49 -1.00 12.90
CA GLY A 142 -9.00 -1.24 14.25
C GLY A 142 -7.52 -1.58 14.29
N LEU A 143 -7.23 -2.88 14.39
CA LEU A 143 -5.88 -3.40 14.60
C LEU A 143 -4.90 -2.96 13.50
N TRP A 144 -5.29 -3.01 12.22
CA TRP A 144 -4.40 -2.63 11.12
C TRP A 144 -4.05 -1.15 11.15
N ALA A 145 -5.03 -0.28 11.36
CA ALA A 145 -4.79 1.16 11.53
C ALA A 145 -3.88 1.46 12.73
N ALA A 146 -3.98 0.68 13.81
CA ALA A 146 -3.10 0.80 14.98
C ALA A 146 -1.66 0.35 14.67
N ILE A 147 -1.48 -0.72 13.87
CA ILE A 147 -0.16 -1.16 13.38
C ILE A 147 0.47 -0.06 12.52
N GLU A 148 -0.26 0.49 11.54
CA GLU A 148 0.22 1.57 10.68
C GLU A 148 0.69 2.78 11.48
N GLU A 149 -0.09 3.20 12.48
CA GLU A 149 0.32 4.31 13.35
C GLU A 149 1.57 3.97 14.18
N SER A 150 1.69 2.74 14.67
CA SER A 150 2.87 2.29 15.41
C SER A 150 4.13 2.27 14.53
N VAL A 151 4.00 1.93 13.25
CA VAL A 151 5.09 1.99 12.26
C VAL A 151 5.52 3.44 11.99
N ARG A 152 4.57 4.37 11.84
CA ARG A 152 4.88 5.82 11.70
C ARG A 152 5.63 6.36 12.92
N ARG A 153 5.22 5.97 14.13
CA ARG A 153 5.93 6.34 15.37
C ARG A 153 7.35 5.77 15.39
N LEU A 154 7.50 4.50 14.98
CA LEU A 154 8.82 3.86 14.89
C LEU A 154 9.72 4.62 13.89
N ALA A 155 9.24 4.92 12.68
CA ALA A 155 9.97 5.69 11.68
C ALA A 155 10.37 7.07 12.20
N THR A 156 9.47 7.74 12.94
CA THR A 156 9.76 9.01 13.57
C THR A 156 10.84 8.89 14.64
N ALA A 157 10.77 7.87 15.49
CA ALA A 157 11.74 7.66 16.58
C ALA A 157 13.11 7.24 16.06
N ARG A 158 13.16 6.33 15.07
CA ARG A 158 14.40 5.75 14.51
C ARG A 158 15.03 6.61 13.41
N GLY A 159 14.26 7.53 12.82
CA GLY A 159 14.70 8.38 11.70
C GLY A 159 14.29 7.84 10.34
N ALA A 160 14.39 6.53 10.12
CA ALA A 160 13.95 5.85 8.91
C ALA A 160 13.64 4.38 9.17
N VAL A 161 12.68 3.82 8.42
CA VAL A 161 12.41 2.38 8.30
C VAL A 161 12.01 2.04 6.87
N PHE A 162 12.41 0.88 6.39
CA PHE A 162 11.85 0.29 5.18
C PHE A 162 10.67 -0.60 5.57
N VAL A 163 9.59 -0.51 4.80
CA VAL A 163 8.35 -1.24 5.04
C VAL A 163 7.98 -2.01 3.79
N VAL A 164 7.64 -3.30 3.94
CA VAL A 164 7.01 -4.10 2.88
C VAL A 164 5.72 -4.68 3.45
N THR A 165 4.61 -4.36 2.80
CA THR A 165 3.27 -4.78 3.20
C THR A 165 2.66 -5.64 2.13
N GLY A 166 1.97 -6.71 2.50
CA GLY A 166 1.32 -7.56 1.50
C GLY A 166 0.28 -8.51 2.06
N PRO A 167 -0.52 -9.10 1.14
CA PRO A 167 -1.45 -10.16 1.45
C PRO A 167 -0.78 -11.52 1.51
N VAL A 168 -1.38 -12.44 2.27
CA VAL A 168 -1.09 -13.86 2.26
C VAL A 168 -2.35 -14.62 1.85
N TYR A 169 -2.20 -15.56 0.93
CA TYR A 169 -3.26 -16.44 0.47
C TYR A 169 -2.91 -17.88 0.87
N ALA A 170 -3.36 -18.30 2.04
CA ALA A 170 -3.09 -19.62 2.60
C ALA A 170 -4.38 -20.43 2.79
N GLY A 171 -4.26 -21.77 2.74
CA GLY A 171 -5.38 -22.68 2.90
C GLY A 171 -5.93 -23.23 1.58
N ASP A 172 -6.83 -24.21 1.69
CA ASP A 172 -7.33 -25.00 0.55
C ASP A 172 -8.40 -24.27 -0.29
N SER A 173 -9.02 -23.20 0.29
CA SER A 173 -10.03 -22.41 -0.39
C SER A 173 -9.84 -20.92 -0.11
N VAL A 174 -9.31 -20.20 -1.09
CA VAL A 174 -9.21 -18.74 -1.07
C VAL A 174 -10.49 -18.16 -1.66
N GLN A 175 -11.18 -17.33 -0.90
CA GLN A 175 -12.40 -16.65 -1.35
C GLN A 175 -12.07 -15.63 -2.45
N ALA A 176 -12.94 -15.51 -3.45
CA ALA A 176 -12.91 -14.44 -4.44
C ALA A 176 -14.11 -13.52 -4.25
N MET A 177 -13.85 -12.26 -3.94
CA MET A 177 -14.87 -11.21 -3.85
C MET A 177 -15.47 -10.98 -5.24
N ASN A 178 -16.81 -11.15 -5.34
CA ASN A 178 -17.54 -11.09 -6.61
C ASN A 178 -16.97 -11.99 -7.73
N GLY A 179 -16.30 -13.10 -7.35
CA GLY A 179 -15.68 -14.04 -8.28
C GLY A 179 -14.47 -13.46 -9.03
N ARG A 180 -13.92 -12.31 -8.60
CA ARG A 180 -12.88 -11.60 -9.34
C ARG A 180 -11.63 -11.27 -8.52
N VAL A 181 -11.77 -10.66 -7.35
CA VAL A 181 -10.66 -10.19 -6.53
C VAL A 181 -10.44 -11.17 -5.38
N LEU A 182 -9.26 -11.74 -5.26
CA LEU A 182 -8.97 -12.68 -4.19
C LEU A 182 -8.95 -11.97 -2.83
N VAL A 183 -9.57 -12.61 -1.84
CA VAL A 183 -9.59 -12.13 -0.46
C VAL A 183 -8.42 -12.76 0.29
N PRO A 184 -7.45 -11.98 0.81
CA PRO A 184 -6.34 -12.52 1.57
C PRO A 184 -6.83 -13.16 2.88
N THR A 185 -6.21 -14.25 3.28
CA THR A 185 -6.48 -14.92 4.56
C THR A 185 -5.73 -14.27 5.71
N GLN A 186 -4.58 -13.65 5.42
CA GLN A 186 -3.77 -12.89 6.37
C GLN A 186 -3.13 -11.69 5.65
N LEU A 187 -2.67 -10.74 6.44
CA LEU A 187 -1.91 -9.57 5.99
C LEU A 187 -0.59 -9.52 6.77
N PHE A 188 0.47 -9.08 6.12
CA PHE A 188 1.73 -8.81 6.80
C PHE A 188 2.18 -7.37 6.59
N LYS A 189 2.93 -6.84 7.56
CA LYS A 189 3.67 -5.59 7.47
C LYS A 189 5.07 -5.83 8.01
N ALA A 190 6.03 -6.02 7.11
CA ALA A 190 7.44 -6.26 7.42
C ALA A 190 8.20 -4.95 7.51
N LEU A 191 9.09 -4.86 8.50
CA LEU A 191 9.89 -3.68 8.83
C LEU A 191 11.37 -4.02 8.82
N TYR A 192 12.18 -3.09 8.33
CA TYR A 192 13.63 -3.11 8.51
C TYR A 192 14.10 -1.74 9.01
N ASP A 193 14.78 -1.74 10.16
CA ASP A 193 15.45 -0.58 10.74
C ASP A 193 16.95 -0.62 10.34
N PRO A 194 17.39 0.18 9.35
CA PRO A 194 18.76 0.16 8.87
C PRO A 194 19.77 0.69 9.89
N ALA A 195 19.33 1.56 10.82
CA ALA A 195 20.23 2.12 11.83
C ALA A 195 20.64 1.10 12.89
N ARG A 196 19.81 0.08 13.13
CA ARG A 196 20.05 -1.00 14.11
C ARG A 196 20.37 -2.33 13.46
N GLY A 197 20.12 -2.50 12.17
CA GLY A 197 20.23 -3.78 11.50
C GLY A 197 19.24 -4.81 12.02
N GLU A 198 18.03 -4.36 12.40
CA GLU A 198 16.96 -5.19 12.97
C GLU A 198 15.77 -5.25 12.01
N ALA A 199 15.14 -6.41 11.93
CA ALA A 199 13.97 -6.62 11.08
C ALA A 199 12.95 -7.57 11.72
N GLY A 200 11.68 -7.45 11.30
CA GLY A 200 10.59 -8.31 11.74
C GLY A 200 9.29 -7.95 11.05
N ALA A 201 8.25 -8.72 11.28
CA ALA A 201 6.97 -8.45 10.66
C ALA A 201 5.79 -8.67 11.61
N TYR A 202 4.78 -7.80 11.49
CA TYR A 202 3.43 -8.09 11.97
C TYR A 202 2.77 -9.06 11.00
N LEU A 203 2.12 -10.09 11.51
CA LEU A 203 1.27 -11.00 10.76
C LEU A 203 -0.11 -11.02 11.40
N VAL A 204 -1.15 -10.75 10.61
CA VAL A 204 -2.52 -10.53 11.10
C VAL A 204 -3.51 -11.34 10.26
N PRO A 205 -4.34 -12.22 10.83
CA PRO A 205 -5.46 -12.82 10.12
C PRO A 205 -6.44 -11.76 9.59
N ASN A 206 -6.95 -11.93 8.37
CA ASN A 206 -7.91 -11.00 7.76
C ASN A 206 -9.35 -11.38 8.12
N ARG A 207 -9.70 -11.34 9.40
CA ARG A 207 -11.02 -11.67 9.94
C ARG A 207 -11.28 -10.91 11.23
N ASP A 208 -12.53 -10.76 11.59
CA ASP A 208 -12.94 -10.19 12.87
C ASP A 208 -12.29 -10.95 14.05
N ASP A 209 -12.07 -10.25 15.17
CA ASP A 209 -11.38 -10.76 16.37
C ASP A 209 -9.95 -11.26 16.11
N ALA A 210 -9.28 -10.74 15.06
CA ALA A 210 -7.90 -11.09 14.76
C ALA A 210 -6.93 -10.54 15.81
N GLU A 211 -5.99 -11.40 16.23
CA GLU A 211 -4.82 -11.02 17.00
C GLU A 211 -3.60 -10.99 16.07
N TRP A 212 -2.69 -10.05 16.32
CA TRP A 212 -1.43 -10.00 15.60
C TRP A 212 -0.36 -10.85 16.29
N ARG A 213 0.63 -11.26 15.53
CA ARG A 213 1.84 -11.84 16.07
C ARG A 213 3.08 -11.27 15.39
N ALA A 214 4.17 -11.17 16.15
CA ALA A 214 5.47 -10.85 15.60
C ALA A 214 6.09 -12.13 15.01
N VAL A 215 6.63 -12.00 13.79
CA VAL A 215 7.33 -13.09 13.11
C VAL A 215 8.68 -12.60 12.58
N SER A 216 9.64 -13.54 12.48
CA SER A 216 10.89 -13.28 11.78
C SER A 216 10.65 -13.18 10.27
N LEU A 217 11.60 -12.56 9.53
CA LEU A 217 11.50 -12.53 8.06
C LEU A 217 11.61 -13.92 7.44
N ALA A 218 12.35 -14.84 8.06
CA ALA A 218 12.41 -16.24 7.63
C ALA A 218 11.05 -16.93 7.75
N GLU A 219 10.37 -16.79 8.89
CA GLU A 219 9.02 -17.31 9.09
C GLU A 219 8.01 -16.64 8.13
N LEU A 220 8.13 -15.32 7.92
CA LEU A 220 7.31 -14.62 6.94
C LEU A 220 7.53 -15.17 5.54
N SER A 221 8.78 -15.47 5.15
CA SER A 221 9.10 -16.03 3.84
C SER A 221 8.43 -17.38 3.61
N ASP A 222 8.39 -18.24 4.65
CA ASP A 222 7.71 -19.53 4.57
C ASP A 222 6.19 -19.37 4.39
N VAL A 223 5.59 -18.37 5.05
CA VAL A 223 4.14 -18.12 5.01
C VAL A 223 3.71 -17.36 3.77
N ALA A 224 4.44 -16.31 3.39
CA ALA A 224 4.07 -15.41 2.29
C ALA A 224 4.68 -15.82 0.94
N GLY A 225 5.71 -16.67 0.94
CA GLY A 225 6.45 -17.02 -0.28
C GLY A 225 7.30 -15.90 -0.85
N LEU A 226 7.71 -14.94 0.01
CA LEU A 226 8.47 -13.74 -0.35
C LEU A 226 9.70 -13.60 0.57
N ASP A 227 10.87 -13.32 0.00
CA ASP A 227 11.97 -12.70 0.75
C ASP A 227 11.85 -11.18 0.62
N VAL A 228 11.25 -10.55 1.62
CA VAL A 228 10.88 -9.13 1.55
C VAL A 228 12.06 -8.17 1.59
N PHE A 229 13.21 -8.59 2.13
CA PHE A 229 14.47 -7.82 2.18
C PHE A 229 15.64 -8.72 1.79
N PRO A 230 15.82 -9.05 0.50
CA PRO A 230 16.77 -10.07 0.05
C PRO A 230 18.24 -9.70 0.33
N GLY A 231 18.55 -8.41 0.49
CA GLY A 231 19.91 -7.93 0.84
C GLY A 231 20.33 -8.19 2.28
N LEU A 232 19.41 -8.53 3.18
CA LEU A 232 19.75 -8.70 4.60
C LEU A 232 20.41 -10.05 4.88
N PRO A 233 21.37 -10.09 5.83
CA PRO A 233 21.99 -11.34 6.23
C PRO A 233 21.00 -12.26 6.96
N ASP A 234 21.20 -13.56 6.85
CA ASP A 234 20.39 -14.60 7.48
C ASP A 234 20.24 -14.43 8.99
N SER A 235 21.26 -13.93 9.68
CA SER A 235 21.23 -13.67 11.11
C SER A 235 20.17 -12.64 11.51
N VAL A 236 19.90 -11.64 10.63
CA VAL A 236 18.84 -10.65 10.79
C VAL A 236 17.50 -11.27 10.43
N LYS A 237 17.43 -12.01 9.33
CA LYS A 237 16.18 -12.62 8.85
C LYS A 237 15.57 -13.64 9.82
N ARG A 238 16.41 -14.36 10.60
CA ARG A 238 15.95 -15.41 11.54
C ARG A 238 15.50 -14.89 12.89
N ARG A 239 15.69 -13.63 13.20
CA ARG A 239 15.28 -13.02 14.47
C ARG A 239 14.25 -11.95 14.24
N ALA A 240 13.08 -12.10 14.85
CA ALA A 240 12.11 -11.00 14.85
C ALA A 240 12.64 -9.86 15.73
N MET A 241 12.65 -8.63 15.21
CA MET A 241 12.85 -7.43 16.00
C MET A 241 11.72 -7.27 17.02
N ASP A 242 11.99 -6.53 18.08
CA ASP A 242 10.95 -6.13 19.03
C ASP A 242 10.03 -5.08 18.38
N LEU A 243 8.85 -5.51 17.97
CA LEU A 243 7.87 -4.67 17.28
C LEU A 243 7.04 -3.86 18.28
N PRO A 244 6.78 -2.57 17.99
CA PRO A 244 5.89 -1.80 18.85
C PRO A 244 4.51 -2.41 18.97
N GLU A 245 3.96 -2.44 20.20
CA GLU A 245 2.56 -2.79 20.42
C GLU A 245 1.64 -1.87 19.61
N PRO A 246 0.68 -2.44 18.83
CA PRO A 246 -0.29 -1.65 18.11
C PRO A 246 -1.14 -0.81 19.06
N ARG A 247 -1.06 0.51 18.90
CA ARG A 247 -1.86 1.45 19.71
C ARG A 247 -2.69 2.32 18.78
N THR A 248 -3.99 2.34 19.01
CA THR A 248 -4.87 3.29 18.36
C THR A 248 -4.46 4.71 18.74
N TYR A 249 -4.62 5.64 17.79
CA TYR A 249 -4.36 7.04 18.05
C TYR A 249 -5.27 7.54 19.20
N SER A 250 -4.66 7.97 20.31
CA SER A 250 -5.37 8.68 21.37
C SER A 250 -4.97 10.15 21.34
N ARG A 251 -5.97 11.05 21.47
CA ARG A 251 -5.79 12.52 21.45
C ARG A 251 -4.78 13.08 22.46
N GLY A 252 -4.29 12.26 23.38
CA GLY A 252 -3.35 12.66 24.43
C GLY A 252 -1.86 12.56 24.06
N ASP A 253 -1.52 11.90 22.96
CA ASP A 253 -0.12 11.58 22.63
C ASP A 253 0.60 12.70 21.83
N GLU A 254 -0.13 13.70 21.33
CA GLU A 254 0.44 14.88 20.65
C GLU A 254 -0.28 16.17 21.07
N ALA A 255 0.32 16.89 21.96
CA ALA A 255 -0.04 18.29 22.18
C ALA A 255 0.34 19.09 20.91
N GLY A 256 -0.58 19.20 19.95
CA GLY A 256 -0.39 20.05 18.77
C GLY A 256 -0.96 19.59 17.43
N ALA A 257 -1.42 18.36 17.25
CA ALA A 257 -2.02 17.92 15.99
C ALA A 257 -3.54 18.10 16.00
N ALA A 258 -4.06 18.88 15.06
CA ALA A 258 -5.50 19.03 14.86
C ALA A 258 -6.15 17.68 14.51
N PRO A 259 -7.37 17.39 14.99
CA PRO A 259 -8.04 16.12 14.74
C PRO A 259 -8.39 15.99 13.27
N HIS A 260 -7.80 15.00 12.58
CA HIS A 260 -8.29 14.59 11.28
C HIS A 260 -9.71 14.06 11.45
N GLY A 261 -10.68 14.73 10.82
CA GLY A 261 -12.06 14.28 10.83
C GLY A 261 -12.16 12.87 10.32
N ARG A 262 -12.74 11.96 11.12
CA ARG A 262 -13.06 10.61 10.69
C ARG A 262 -14.09 10.70 9.57
N ASN A 263 -13.65 10.72 8.32
CA ASN A 263 -14.54 10.47 7.22
C ASN A 263 -14.86 8.97 7.23
N ARG A 264 -16.07 8.62 7.66
CA ARG A 264 -16.60 7.26 7.46
C ARG A 264 -16.59 6.98 5.96
N GLU A 265 -16.06 5.84 5.57
CA GLU A 265 -16.29 5.35 4.20
C GLU A 265 -17.79 5.26 3.94
N PRO A 266 -18.26 5.71 2.78
CA PRO A 266 -19.66 5.62 2.42
C PRO A 266 -20.07 4.14 2.28
N ASP A 267 -21.16 3.74 2.92
CA ASP A 267 -21.67 2.36 2.93
C ASP A 267 -22.26 1.92 1.57
N SER A 268 -22.35 2.82 0.58
CA SER A 268 -22.85 2.53 -0.77
C SER A 268 -22.19 3.43 -1.82
N PHE A 269 -22.19 2.98 -3.08
CA PHE A 269 -21.74 3.78 -4.22
C PHE A 269 -22.48 5.13 -4.32
N GLU A 270 -23.79 5.15 -4.04
CA GLU A 270 -24.57 6.40 -4.05
C GLU A 270 -24.10 7.40 -2.98
N ALA A 271 -23.81 6.92 -1.77
CA ALA A 271 -23.30 7.73 -0.68
C ALA A 271 -21.90 8.27 -1.01
N TRP A 272 -21.05 7.43 -1.62
CA TRP A 272 -19.73 7.82 -2.12
C TRP A 272 -19.85 8.87 -3.24
N ALA A 273 -20.71 8.66 -4.25
CA ALA A 273 -20.91 9.60 -5.35
C ALA A 273 -21.42 10.96 -4.85
N LYS A 274 -22.40 10.98 -3.95
CA LYS A 274 -22.89 12.20 -3.30
C LYS A 274 -21.77 12.93 -2.56
N GLN A 275 -20.92 12.20 -1.84
CA GLN A 275 -19.79 12.78 -1.12
C GLN A 275 -18.76 13.39 -2.07
N GLN A 276 -18.47 12.77 -3.24
CA GLN A 276 -17.59 13.33 -4.26
C GLN A 276 -18.15 14.62 -4.88
N ILE A 277 -19.44 14.63 -5.23
CA ILE A 277 -20.11 15.80 -5.78
C ILE A 277 -20.05 16.97 -4.77
N HIS A 278 -20.30 16.74 -3.49
CA HIS A 278 -20.20 17.77 -2.46
C HIS A 278 -18.77 18.31 -2.27
N ARG A 279 -17.74 17.46 -2.46
CA ARG A 279 -16.34 17.89 -2.39
C ARG A 279 -15.95 18.75 -3.59
N LEU A 280 -16.35 18.34 -4.80
CA LEU A 280 -16.15 19.13 -6.03
C LEU A 280 -16.85 20.49 -5.93
N ALA A 281 -18.10 20.52 -5.50
CA ALA A 281 -18.84 21.76 -5.32
C ALA A 281 -18.14 22.71 -4.33
N ARG A 282 -17.63 22.19 -3.20
CA ARG A 282 -16.88 23.00 -2.23
C ARG A 282 -15.53 23.51 -2.77
N ARG A 283 -14.85 22.74 -3.64
CA ARG A 283 -13.63 23.19 -4.31
C ARG A 283 -13.95 24.33 -5.29
N LEU A 284 -14.89 24.10 -6.18
CA LEU A 284 -15.31 25.11 -7.15
C LEU A 284 -15.78 26.41 -6.48
N TRP A 285 -16.52 26.30 -5.37
CA TRP A 285 -16.95 27.45 -4.59
C TRP A 285 -15.76 28.21 -3.99
N ARG A 286 -14.78 27.54 -3.40
CA ARG A 286 -13.57 28.18 -2.88
C ARG A 286 -12.74 28.85 -3.96
N ASP A 287 -12.59 28.19 -5.11
CA ASP A 287 -11.81 28.73 -6.22
C ASP A 287 -12.53 29.96 -6.83
N LEU A 288 -13.86 29.90 -6.94
CA LEU A 288 -14.67 31.04 -7.36
C LEU A 288 -14.55 32.20 -6.39
N MET A 289 -14.66 31.95 -5.07
CA MET A 289 -14.53 33.01 -4.07
C MET A 289 -13.14 33.63 -4.04
N ARG A 290 -12.08 32.85 -4.26
CA ARG A 290 -10.70 33.37 -4.42
C ARG A 290 -10.47 34.17 -5.70
N ALA A 291 -11.27 33.94 -6.74
CA ALA A 291 -11.18 34.69 -7.98
C ALA A 291 -11.99 36.01 -7.94
N ILE A 292 -12.91 36.15 -6.98
CA ILE A 292 -13.80 37.33 -6.85
C ILE A 292 -13.32 38.28 -5.74
N PHE A 293 -12.61 37.75 -4.74
CA PHE A 293 -12.05 38.50 -3.60
C PHE A 293 -10.54 38.26 -3.48
#